data_0cf9e98bcf9a7f76dd5e6624a62f70a0
#
_entry.id   0cf9e98bcf9a7f76dd5e6624a62f70a0
#
_cell.length_a   1.000
_cell.length_b   1.000
_cell.length_c   1.000
_cell.angle_alpha   90.00
_cell.angle_beta   90.00
_cell.angle_gamma   90.00
#
_symmetry.space_group_name_H-M   'P 1'
#
loop_
_entity.id
_entity.type
_entity.pdbx_description
1 polymer ?
#
loop_
_entity_poly.entity_id
_entity_poly.type
_entity_poly.pdbx_seq_one_letter_code
_entity_poly.pdbx_strand_id
1 'polypeptide(L)'
;MTQRISRRTLLQMGGGTAAALGVSALAGDVTSQSVLAQSAPLRNVKEDYKEDFFYREDWLGEPWRKPEPAVLIHGNDESSVEWYGWVPRMAQEYRLIRVDLPGLGHSRIPAGFQYSLANLASFVTQVMDRAGIESAHIVGAKTGGAVAMRFAADHPKRTRTLVVAGGPASPLAIANPSPIPQRDRLGSNASKEMVDYWNVLFKQGPALHPEGTKGLSYSLSNFDLVKEGVLQRIAAPTLVITADRTKMHSVEKARAYQQQIPNSRLVVIRSDAYHIAAANADECVAHTLAFLKEQKA
;
A
#
# COMPACT_ATOMS: atom_id res chain seq x y z
N MET A 1 24.72 11.96 39.63
CA MET A 1 23.59 12.89 39.91
C MET A 1 23.27 13.60 38.61
N THR A 2 22.26 13.14 37.91
CA THR A 2 21.85 13.70 36.59
C THR A 2 20.57 14.49 36.83
N GLN A 3 20.64 15.82 36.82
CA GLN A 3 19.46 16.69 36.93
C GLN A 3 18.64 16.61 35.65
N ARG A 4 17.37 16.23 35.78
CA ARG A 4 16.37 16.35 34.70
C ARG A 4 15.92 17.79 34.57
N ILE A 5 16.20 18.44 33.46
CA ILE A 5 15.68 19.77 33.12
C ILE A 5 14.22 19.62 32.67
N SER A 6 13.29 20.31 33.37
CA SER A 6 11.87 20.28 33.03
C SER A 6 11.57 21.21 31.85
N ARG A 7 10.54 20.88 31.06
CA ARG A 7 10.10 21.66 29.88
C ARG A 7 9.72 23.14 30.25
N ARG A 8 9.49 23.45 31.50
CA ARG A 8 9.14 24.79 31.97
C ARG A 8 10.35 25.72 32.03
N THR A 9 11.55 25.22 32.17
CA THR A 9 12.80 26.03 32.32
C THR A 9 13.31 26.53 30.95
N LEU A 10 12.94 25.87 29.84
CA LEU A 10 13.37 26.28 28.49
C LEU A 10 12.60 27.52 27.97
N LEU A 11 11.44 27.83 28.51
CA LEU A 11 10.61 28.98 28.09
C LEU A 11 10.98 30.33 28.78
N GLN A 12 11.89 30.32 29.73
CA GLN A 12 12.26 31.54 30.48
C GLN A 12 13.61 32.17 30.07
N MET A 13 14.33 31.64 29.12
CA MET A 13 15.64 32.12 28.68
C MET A 13 15.66 32.88 27.33
N GLY A 14 14.50 33.37 26.87
CA GLY A 14 14.35 34.13 25.63
C GLY A 14 13.91 35.59 25.82
N GLY A 15 14.41 36.28 26.83
CA GLY A 15 14.11 37.70 27.07
C GLY A 15 15.29 38.59 26.67
N GLY A 16 15.35 39.05 25.44
CA GLY A 16 16.30 40.07 24.95
C GLY A 16 15.55 41.23 24.31
N THR A 17 15.73 42.38 24.90
CA THR A 17 15.26 43.72 24.56
C THR A 17 14.97 44.01 23.08
N ALA A 18 13.76 44.46 22.76
CA ALA A 18 13.45 45.17 21.53
C ALA A 18 12.84 46.57 21.90
N ALA A 19 13.41 47.57 21.26
CA ALA A 19 13.07 48.98 21.43
C ALA A 19 11.65 49.28 20.93
N ALA A 20 10.97 50.19 21.66
CA ALA A 20 9.66 50.71 21.34
C ALA A 20 9.68 51.59 20.08
N LEU A 21 8.85 51.28 19.08
CA LEU A 21 8.33 52.23 18.13
C LEU A 21 6.81 52.13 18.14
N GLY A 22 6.16 53.22 18.41
CA GLY A 22 4.73 53.36 18.62
C GLY A 22 3.94 53.04 17.34
N VAL A 23 2.86 52.29 17.49
CA VAL A 23 1.77 52.22 16.55
C VAL A 23 0.45 52.36 17.30
N SER A 24 -0.32 53.33 16.85
CA SER A 24 -1.63 53.72 17.37
C SER A 24 -2.62 52.57 17.34
N ALA A 25 -3.39 52.44 18.40
CA ALA A 25 -4.53 51.52 18.50
C ALA A 25 -5.63 51.92 17.54
N LEU A 26 -6.01 50.97 16.66
CA LEU A 26 -7.35 50.89 16.10
C LEU A 26 -7.98 49.61 16.61
N ALA A 27 -8.95 49.80 17.53
CA ALA A 27 -9.82 48.74 17.96
C ALA A 27 -10.73 48.34 16.81
N GLY A 28 -10.45 47.19 16.22
CA GLY A 28 -11.31 46.50 15.28
C GLY A 28 -11.75 45.18 15.91
N ASP A 29 -13.05 44.95 16.00
CA ASP A 29 -13.69 43.74 16.46
C ASP A 29 -13.07 42.51 15.80
N VAL A 30 -12.39 41.68 16.56
CA VAL A 30 -11.98 40.33 16.14
C VAL A 30 -13.18 39.42 16.33
N THR A 31 -14.12 39.47 15.40
CA THR A 31 -15.05 38.35 15.21
C THR A 31 -14.22 37.12 14.86
N SER A 32 -14.37 36.09 15.66
CA SER A 32 -13.78 34.75 15.42
C SER A 32 -14.30 34.19 14.11
N GLN A 33 -13.72 34.62 12.98
CA GLN A 33 -13.78 33.87 11.75
C GLN A 33 -12.82 32.70 11.93
N SER A 34 -13.40 31.51 12.09
CA SER A 34 -12.71 30.27 11.92
C SER A 34 -11.90 30.37 10.60
N VAL A 35 -10.57 30.37 10.73
CA VAL A 35 -9.68 30.14 9.61
C VAL A 35 -9.86 28.68 9.23
N LEU A 36 -10.97 28.38 8.56
CA LEU A 36 -11.01 27.24 7.67
C LEU A 36 -9.92 27.54 6.65
N ALA A 37 -8.79 26.84 6.79
CA ALA A 37 -7.78 26.81 5.78
C ALA A 37 -8.53 26.56 4.46
N GLN A 38 -8.63 27.58 3.61
CA GLN A 38 -9.10 27.40 2.24
C GLN A 38 -8.16 26.36 1.68
N SER A 39 -8.64 25.14 1.55
CA SER A 39 -7.92 24.10 0.81
C SER A 39 -7.59 24.73 -0.53
N ALA A 40 -6.31 24.93 -0.80
CA ALA A 40 -5.87 25.35 -2.12
C ALA A 40 -6.63 24.48 -3.13
N PRO A 41 -7.16 25.06 -4.22
CA PRO A 41 -7.88 24.28 -5.23
C PRO A 41 -6.98 23.10 -5.58
N LEU A 42 -7.53 21.89 -5.50
CA LEU A 42 -6.80 20.67 -5.86
C LEU A 42 -6.18 20.94 -7.21
N ARG A 43 -4.86 21.10 -7.25
CA ARG A 43 -4.12 21.24 -8.52
C ARG A 43 -4.60 20.14 -9.43
N ASN A 44 -4.79 20.48 -10.69
CA ASN A 44 -5.27 19.52 -11.67
C ASN A 44 -4.24 18.40 -11.76
N VAL A 45 -4.48 17.32 -11.03
CA VAL A 45 -3.51 16.24 -10.77
C VAL A 45 -2.97 15.65 -12.08
N LYS A 46 -3.69 15.83 -13.20
CA LYS A 46 -3.24 15.42 -14.54
C LYS A 46 -1.98 16.16 -15.03
N GLU A 47 -1.70 17.36 -14.54
CA GLU A 47 -0.55 18.15 -15.00
C GLU A 47 0.74 17.87 -14.21
N ASP A 48 0.63 17.31 -13.00
CA ASP A 48 1.78 17.05 -12.13
C ASP A 48 2.41 15.64 -12.32
N TYR A 49 1.81 14.78 -13.17
CA TYR A 49 2.37 13.46 -13.50
C TYR A 49 3.54 13.58 -14.46
N LYS A 50 4.75 13.73 -13.94
CA LYS A 50 5.96 13.82 -14.76
C LYS A 50 6.70 12.50 -14.93
N GLU A 51 6.33 11.45 -14.20
CA GLU A 51 7.11 10.22 -14.14
C GLU A 51 6.35 9.02 -14.68
N ASP A 52 7.02 8.22 -15.53
CA ASP A 52 6.44 6.98 -16.05
C ASP A 52 6.37 5.90 -14.96
N PHE A 53 7.16 6.05 -13.88
CA PHE A 53 7.21 5.15 -12.74
C PHE A 53 7.18 5.95 -11.45
N PHE A 54 6.10 5.89 -10.71
CA PHE A 54 6.01 6.51 -9.40
C PHE A 54 6.01 5.46 -8.29
N TYR A 55 6.73 5.75 -7.22
CA TYR A 55 6.69 5.00 -5.98
C TYR A 55 6.92 5.93 -4.78
N ARG A 56 6.45 5.54 -3.61
CA ARG A 56 6.79 6.18 -2.34
C ARG A 56 7.84 5.34 -1.64
N GLU A 57 8.79 6.01 -1.03
CA GLU A 57 9.82 5.37 -0.23
C GLU A 57 9.68 5.76 1.23
N ASP A 58 9.69 4.78 2.13
CA ASP A 58 9.63 5.01 3.57
C ASP A 58 10.72 4.20 4.29
N TRP A 59 11.47 4.90 5.14
CA TRP A 59 12.39 4.33 6.11
C TRP A 59 12.32 5.14 7.40
N LEU A 60 11.93 4.50 8.51
CA LEU A 60 11.74 5.12 9.83
C LEU A 60 12.69 4.53 10.88
N GLY A 61 13.60 3.65 10.47
CA GLY A 61 14.63 3.09 11.35
C GLY A 61 15.85 4.00 11.49
N GLU A 62 16.89 3.46 12.07
CA GLU A 62 18.13 4.19 12.33
C GLU A 62 18.85 4.57 11.01
N PRO A 63 19.19 5.86 10.79
CA PRO A 63 19.72 6.35 9.51
C PRO A 63 21.00 5.68 9.04
N TRP A 64 21.79 5.13 9.96
CA TRP A 64 23.06 4.45 9.64
C TRP A 64 22.90 2.98 9.25
N ARG A 65 21.71 2.40 9.42
CA ARG A 65 21.43 1.02 8.99
C ARG A 65 21.14 0.95 7.49
N LYS A 66 21.45 -0.19 6.90
CA LYS A 66 21.07 -0.54 5.53
C LYS A 66 19.93 -1.54 5.59
N PRO A 67 18.67 -1.09 5.60
CA PRO A 67 17.52 -1.99 5.68
C PRO A 67 17.35 -2.79 4.39
N GLU A 68 16.86 -4.03 4.53
CA GLU A 68 16.42 -4.80 3.38
C GLU A 68 15.18 -4.15 2.75
N PRO A 69 15.07 -4.14 1.41
CA PRO A 69 13.92 -3.55 0.75
C PRO A 69 12.70 -4.48 0.76
N ALA A 70 11.52 -3.88 0.92
CA ALA A 70 10.23 -4.52 0.71
C ALA A 70 9.41 -3.71 -0.29
N VAL A 71 8.94 -4.35 -1.36
CA VAL A 71 8.11 -3.74 -2.41
C VAL A 71 6.65 -4.10 -2.16
N LEU A 72 5.80 -3.08 -2.03
CA LEU A 72 4.40 -3.21 -1.72
C LEU A 72 3.56 -2.86 -2.96
N ILE A 73 2.72 -3.80 -3.41
CA ILE A 73 1.94 -3.73 -4.65
C ILE A 73 0.45 -3.70 -4.29
N HIS A 74 -0.19 -2.56 -4.54
CA HIS A 74 -1.62 -2.33 -4.27
C HIS A 74 -2.54 -3.05 -5.26
N GLY A 75 -3.83 -3.08 -4.95
CA GLY A 75 -4.86 -3.66 -5.80
C GLY A 75 -5.45 -2.69 -6.82
N ASN A 76 -6.51 -3.16 -7.51
CA ASN A 76 -7.27 -2.33 -8.44
C ASN A 76 -8.01 -1.23 -7.71
N ASP A 77 -8.16 -0.06 -8.34
CA ASP A 77 -8.75 1.17 -7.79
C ASP A 77 -8.00 1.74 -6.58
N GLU A 78 -6.72 1.42 -6.44
CA GLU A 78 -5.88 1.79 -5.31
C GLU A 78 -4.58 2.47 -5.78
N SER A 79 -3.75 2.82 -4.82
CA SER A 79 -2.43 3.39 -5.04
C SER A 79 -1.51 3.12 -3.85
N SER A 80 -0.31 3.65 -3.90
CA SER A 80 0.68 3.53 -2.81
C SER A 80 0.20 4.05 -1.45
N VAL A 81 -0.85 4.90 -1.41
CA VAL A 81 -1.35 5.50 -0.16
C VAL A 81 -2.16 4.50 0.69
N GLU A 82 -2.75 3.47 0.09
CA GLU A 82 -3.53 2.46 0.83
C GLU A 82 -2.70 1.63 1.82
N TRP A 83 -1.39 1.69 1.71
CA TRP A 83 -0.47 1.03 2.62
C TRP A 83 -0.22 1.81 3.94
N TYR A 84 -0.99 2.89 4.21
CA TYR A 84 -0.82 3.76 5.37
C TYR A 84 -0.75 3.01 6.71
N GLY A 85 -1.53 1.93 6.87
CA GLY A 85 -1.54 1.12 8.08
C GLY A 85 -0.31 0.20 8.24
N TRP A 86 0.44 -0.04 7.16
CA TRP A 86 1.64 -0.88 7.16
C TRP A 86 2.92 -0.10 7.45
N VAL A 87 3.00 1.14 6.96
CA VAL A 87 4.20 1.98 7.03
C VAL A 87 4.73 2.16 8.45
N PRO A 88 3.91 2.53 9.46
CA PRO A 88 4.44 2.86 10.79
C PRO A 88 5.22 1.73 11.47
N ARG A 89 4.93 0.49 11.14
CA ARG A 89 5.57 -0.70 11.73
C ARG A 89 6.61 -1.31 10.83
N MET A 90 6.31 -1.51 9.54
CA MET A 90 7.26 -2.14 8.62
C MET A 90 8.45 -1.23 8.30
N ALA A 91 8.24 0.09 8.17
CA ALA A 91 9.31 1.02 7.83
C ALA A 91 10.36 1.20 8.95
N GLN A 92 10.14 0.66 10.14
CA GLN A 92 11.14 0.59 11.20
C GLN A 92 12.18 -0.52 10.98
N GLU A 93 11.83 -1.54 10.19
CA GLU A 93 12.69 -2.72 9.98
C GLU A 93 13.11 -2.88 8.50
N TYR A 94 12.33 -2.37 7.55
CA TYR A 94 12.52 -2.52 6.11
C TYR A 94 12.40 -1.19 5.37
N ARG A 95 13.20 -1.03 4.30
CA ARG A 95 13.03 0.06 3.34
C ARG A 95 11.81 -0.25 2.46
N LEU A 96 10.73 0.47 2.63
CA LEU A 96 9.50 0.22 1.89
C LEU A 96 9.49 0.98 0.58
N ILE A 97 9.15 0.29 -0.50
CA ILE A 97 8.87 0.85 -1.82
C ILE A 97 7.41 0.54 -2.15
N ARG A 98 6.56 1.55 -2.04
CA ARG A 98 5.14 1.45 -2.33
C ARG A 98 4.89 1.91 -3.76
N VAL A 99 4.68 0.96 -4.65
CA VAL A 99 4.54 1.20 -6.09
C VAL A 99 3.15 1.76 -6.40
N ASP A 100 3.05 2.72 -7.33
CA ASP A 100 1.82 3.01 -8.03
C ASP A 100 1.84 2.27 -9.39
N LEU A 101 0.89 1.37 -9.60
CA LEU A 101 0.79 0.60 -10.84
C LEU A 101 0.42 1.49 -12.04
N PRO A 102 0.72 1.09 -13.30
CA PRO A 102 0.46 1.90 -14.49
C PRO A 102 -0.96 2.46 -14.54
N GLY A 103 -1.08 3.77 -14.70
CA GLY A 103 -2.34 4.48 -14.76
C GLY A 103 -3.11 4.57 -13.44
N LEU A 104 -2.46 4.30 -12.31
CA LEU A 104 -3.01 4.44 -10.96
C LEU A 104 -2.09 5.32 -10.10
N GLY A 105 -2.65 5.95 -9.07
CA GLY A 105 -1.89 6.87 -8.23
C GLY A 105 -1.21 7.97 -9.05
N HIS A 106 0.10 8.06 -8.99
CA HIS A 106 0.91 9.03 -9.72
C HIS A 106 1.69 8.42 -10.91
N SER A 107 1.53 7.14 -11.21
CA SER A 107 2.14 6.52 -12.38
C SER A 107 1.33 6.75 -13.63
N ARG A 108 2.01 7.17 -14.70
CA ARG A 108 1.42 7.21 -16.04
C ARG A 108 1.21 5.81 -16.60
N ILE A 109 0.39 5.71 -17.64
CA ILE A 109 0.39 4.54 -18.50
C ILE A 109 1.54 4.72 -19.49
N PRO A 110 2.57 3.84 -19.49
CA PRO A 110 3.64 3.92 -20.47
C PRO A 110 3.09 3.79 -21.91
N ALA A 111 3.71 4.50 -22.84
CA ALA A 111 3.28 4.45 -24.23
C ALA A 111 3.28 3.01 -24.76
N GLY A 112 2.16 2.58 -25.34
CA GLY A 112 2.00 1.22 -25.87
C GLY A 112 1.87 0.12 -24.79
N PHE A 113 1.69 0.47 -23.52
CA PHE A 113 1.57 -0.51 -22.44
C PHE A 113 0.35 -1.41 -22.63
N GLN A 114 0.59 -2.72 -22.69
CA GLN A 114 -0.44 -3.73 -22.77
C GLN A 114 -0.69 -4.31 -21.40
N TYR A 115 -1.91 -4.17 -20.89
CA TYR A 115 -2.26 -4.68 -19.57
C TYR A 115 -2.32 -6.22 -19.55
N SER A 116 -1.41 -6.80 -18.79
CA SER A 116 -1.38 -8.21 -18.42
C SER A 116 -0.64 -8.36 -17.09
N LEU A 117 -0.83 -9.48 -16.37
CA LEU A 117 -0.05 -9.70 -15.13
C LEU A 117 1.46 -9.75 -15.40
N ALA A 118 1.88 -10.29 -16.54
CA ALA A 118 3.29 -10.32 -16.91
C ALA A 118 3.88 -8.92 -17.10
N ASN A 119 3.16 -8.03 -17.80
CA ASN A 119 3.62 -6.67 -18.02
C ASN A 119 3.56 -5.83 -16.74
N LEU A 120 2.58 -6.06 -15.87
CA LEU A 120 2.53 -5.44 -14.54
C LEU A 120 3.70 -5.91 -13.66
N ALA A 121 4.05 -7.18 -13.68
CA ALA A 121 5.23 -7.71 -13.00
C ALA A 121 6.53 -7.11 -13.57
N SER A 122 6.65 -6.99 -14.90
CA SER A 122 7.77 -6.31 -15.56
C SER A 122 7.85 -4.82 -15.19
N PHE A 123 6.72 -4.13 -15.02
CA PHE A 123 6.70 -2.76 -14.54
C PHE A 123 7.29 -2.65 -13.12
N VAL A 124 6.97 -3.60 -12.23
CA VAL A 124 7.55 -3.63 -10.88
C VAL A 124 9.07 -3.80 -10.93
N THR A 125 9.62 -4.59 -11.89
CA THR A 125 11.09 -4.67 -12.04
C THR A 125 11.72 -3.32 -12.39
N GLN A 126 11.08 -2.55 -13.28
CA GLN A 126 11.56 -1.23 -13.68
C GLN A 126 11.53 -0.24 -12.51
N VAL A 127 10.50 -0.31 -11.66
CA VAL A 127 10.47 0.48 -10.41
C VAL A 127 11.61 0.07 -9.48
N MET A 128 11.87 -1.23 -9.31
CA MET A 128 12.99 -1.71 -8.48
C MET A 128 14.34 -1.25 -9.03
N ASP A 129 14.55 -1.29 -10.36
CA ASP A 129 15.78 -0.83 -11.01
C ASP A 129 16.00 0.67 -10.75
N ARG A 130 14.94 1.48 -10.89
CA ARG A 130 14.98 2.91 -10.59
C ARG A 130 15.28 3.20 -9.12
N ALA A 131 14.76 2.36 -8.21
CA ALA A 131 15.02 2.47 -6.78
C ALA A 131 16.39 1.88 -6.35
N GLY A 132 17.18 1.36 -7.29
CA GLY A 132 18.47 0.74 -7.02
C GLY A 132 18.36 -0.58 -6.23
N ILE A 133 17.32 -1.36 -6.46
CA ILE A 133 17.01 -2.59 -5.73
C ILE A 133 17.23 -3.81 -6.61
N GLU A 134 18.19 -4.64 -6.25
CA GLU A 134 18.46 -5.91 -6.93
C GLU A 134 17.44 -6.99 -6.56
N SER A 135 17.15 -7.15 -5.28
CA SER A 135 16.18 -8.13 -4.77
C SER A 135 15.43 -7.60 -3.55
N ALA A 136 14.16 -7.98 -3.37
CA ALA A 136 13.30 -7.46 -2.30
C ALA A 136 12.36 -8.53 -1.74
N HIS A 137 11.80 -8.26 -0.56
CA HIS A 137 10.58 -8.89 -0.09
C HIS A 137 9.41 -8.32 -0.89
N ILE A 138 8.60 -9.16 -1.51
CA ILE A 138 7.48 -8.73 -2.35
C ILE A 138 6.19 -8.94 -1.58
N VAL A 139 5.40 -7.87 -1.43
CA VAL A 139 4.12 -7.89 -0.71
C VAL A 139 3.02 -7.41 -1.65
N GLY A 140 1.99 -8.21 -1.87
CA GLY A 140 0.85 -7.82 -2.68
C GLY A 140 -0.47 -7.94 -1.93
N ALA A 141 -1.34 -6.93 -2.07
CA ALA A 141 -2.68 -6.93 -1.49
C ALA A 141 -3.76 -7.01 -2.56
N LYS A 142 -4.86 -7.68 -2.25
CA LYS A 142 -5.98 -7.87 -3.19
C LYS A 142 -5.46 -8.35 -4.55
N THR A 143 -5.87 -7.67 -5.61
CA THR A 143 -5.43 -7.96 -6.98
C THR A 143 -3.94 -7.70 -7.21
N GLY A 144 -3.30 -6.83 -6.42
CA GLY A 144 -1.84 -6.71 -6.36
C GLY A 144 -1.14 -7.98 -5.89
N GLY A 145 -1.84 -8.85 -5.16
CA GLY A 145 -1.36 -10.18 -4.81
C GLY A 145 -1.17 -11.08 -6.03
N ALA A 146 -2.05 -10.99 -7.04
CA ALA A 146 -1.87 -11.71 -8.31
C ALA A 146 -0.64 -11.21 -9.08
N VAL A 147 -0.41 -9.89 -9.10
CA VAL A 147 0.80 -9.27 -9.69
C VAL A 147 2.05 -9.74 -8.93
N ALA A 148 2.01 -9.77 -7.59
CA ALA A 148 3.11 -10.22 -6.75
C ALA A 148 3.46 -11.70 -6.96
N MET A 149 2.45 -12.59 -7.07
CA MET A 149 2.65 -14.00 -7.41
C MET A 149 3.27 -14.18 -8.80
N ARG A 150 2.77 -13.43 -9.78
CA ARG A 150 3.34 -13.44 -11.14
C ARG A 150 4.79 -12.94 -11.14
N PHE A 151 5.06 -11.84 -10.41
CA PHE A 151 6.42 -11.32 -10.24
C PHE A 151 7.35 -12.37 -9.64
N ALA A 152 6.96 -13.01 -8.54
CA ALA A 152 7.79 -14.00 -7.86
C ALA A 152 8.12 -15.22 -8.73
N ALA A 153 7.18 -15.64 -9.58
CA ALA A 153 7.38 -16.74 -10.51
C ALA A 153 8.31 -16.37 -11.69
N ASP A 154 8.15 -15.17 -12.24
CA ASP A 154 8.90 -14.72 -13.41
C ASP A 154 10.28 -14.15 -13.06
N HIS A 155 10.46 -13.63 -11.81
CA HIS A 155 11.69 -13.01 -11.32
C HIS A 155 12.20 -13.63 -10.01
N PRO A 156 12.49 -14.96 -9.97
CA PRO A 156 12.86 -15.65 -8.72
C PRO A 156 14.12 -15.10 -8.08
N LYS A 157 15.10 -14.63 -8.86
CA LYS A 157 16.34 -14.02 -8.32
C LYS A 157 16.12 -12.64 -7.71
N ARG A 158 15.00 -11.99 -8.02
CA ARG A 158 14.63 -10.67 -7.49
C ARG A 158 13.66 -10.75 -6.31
N THR A 159 13.20 -11.96 -5.97
CA THR A 159 12.23 -12.21 -4.90
C THR A 159 12.89 -12.92 -3.74
N ARG A 160 13.07 -12.24 -2.62
CA ARG A 160 13.56 -12.84 -1.37
C ARG A 160 12.49 -13.66 -0.67
N THR A 161 11.31 -13.07 -0.53
CA THR A 161 10.09 -13.70 -0.02
C THR A 161 8.88 -13.11 -0.73
N LEU A 162 7.78 -13.83 -0.68
CA LEU A 162 6.48 -13.36 -1.17
C LEU A 162 5.46 -13.34 -0.02
N VAL A 163 4.71 -12.24 0.10
CA VAL A 163 3.53 -12.14 0.99
C VAL A 163 2.32 -11.74 0.16
N VAL A 164 1.24 -12.52 0.29
CA VAL A 164 -0.03 -12.28 -0.42
C VAL A 164 -1.13 -12.04 0.61
N ALA A 165 -1.59 -10.81 0.75
CA ALA A 165 -2.65 -10.43 1.67
C ALA A 165 -4.00 -10.31 0.95
N GLY A 166 -4.82 -11.36 1.03
CA GLY A 166 -6.14 -11.43 0.40
C GLY A 166 -6.11 -11.41 -1.14
N GLY A 167 -5.02 -11.91 -1.75
CA GLY A 167 -4.86 -11.92 -3.20
C GLY A 167 -5.47 -13.14 -3.88
N PRO A 168 -6.16 -12.98 -5.03
CA PRO A 168 -6.68 -14.09 -5.82
C PRO A 168 -5.59 -14.68 -6.74
N ALA A 169 -5.62 -16.00 -6.97
CA ALA A 169 -4.76 -16.67 -7.94
C ALA A 169 -5.48 -17.02 -9.26
N SER A 170 -6.79 -16.80 -9.31
CA SER A 170 -7.63 -17.04 -10.49
C SER A 170 -8.62 -15.88 -10.66
N PRO A 171 -9.27 -15.74 -11.83
CA PRO A 171 -10.22 -14.68 -12.07
C PRO A 171 -11.25 -14.61 -10.96
N LEU A 172 -11.46 -13.42 -10.43
CA LEU A 172 -12.63 -13.18 -9.60
C LEU A 172 -13.83 -13.25 -10.53
N ALA A 173 -14.83 -14.05 -10.18
CA ALA A 173 -16.12 -14.00 -10.84
C ALA A 173 -16.75 -12.63 -10.52
N ILE A 174 -16.32 -11.59 -11.21
CA ILE A 174 -16.93 -10.27 -11.19
C ILE A 174 -18.19 -10.38 -12.04
N ALA A 175 -19.18 -11.08 -11.50
CA ALA A 175 -20.53 -10.96 -12.00
C ALA A 175 -20.93 -9.50 -11.71
N ASN A 176 -20.86 -8.67 -12.77
CA ASN A 176 -21.39 -7.32 -12.79
C ASN A 176 -21.01 -6.51 -11.55
N PRO A 177 -20.12 -5.52 -11.61
CA PRO A 177 -19.69 -4.81 -10.43
C PRO A 177 -20.81 -3.93 -9.90
N SER A 178 -21.70 -4.52 -9.13
CA SER A 178 -22.40 -3.73 -8.14
C SER A 178 -21.29 -3.14 -7.25
N PRO A 179 -21.15 -1.83 -7.17
CA PRO A 179 -20.08 -1.24 -6.38
C PRO A 179 -20.22 -1.74 -4.95
N ILE A 180 -19.27 -2.57 -4.50
CA ILE A 180 -19.25 -3.00 -3.10
C ILE A 180 -19.15 -1.72 -2.27
N PRO A 181 -20.11 -1.43 -1.38
CA PRO A 181 -20.04 -0.24 -0.54
C PRO A 181 -18.70 -0.19 0.20
N GLN A 182 -18.12 0.98 0.38
CA GLN A 182 -16.80 1.12 0.98
C GLN A 182 -16.70 0.48 2.37
N ARG A 183 -17.79 0.60 3.16
CA ARG A 183 -17.88 -0.07 4.45
C ARG A 183 -17.76 -1.61 4.32
N ASP A 184 -18.38 -2.21 3.31
CA ASP A 184 -18.31 -3.65 3.08
C ASP A 184 -16.91 -4.11 2.64
N ARG A 185 -16.12 -3.20 2.06
CA ARG A 185 -14.71 -3.48 1.73
C ARG A 185 -13.84 -3.59 2.98
N LEU A 186 -14.14 -2.81 4.01
CA LEU A 186 -13.40 -2.79 5.27
C LEU A 186 -13.98 -3.74 6.33
N GLY A 187 -15.17 -4.30 6.09
CA GLY A 187 -15.83 -5.24 6.99
C GLY A 187 -16.57 -4.56 8.16
N SER A 188 -17.22 -5.40 8.97
CA SER A 188 -18.12 -4.94 10.04
C SER A 188 -17.41 -4.25 11.20
N ASN A 189 -16.13 -4.56 11.41
CA ASN A 189 -15.32 -4.02 12.52
C ASN A 189 -14.62 -2.69 12.20
N ALA A 190 -14.75 -2.18 10.97
CA ALA A 190 -14.15 -0.90 10.60
C ALA A 190 -14.81 0.26 11.37
N SER A 191 -13.99 1.13 12.00
CA SER A 191 -14.50 2.34 12.64
C SER A 191 -15.04 3.33 11.60
N LYS A 192 -15.87 4.27 12.08
CA LYS A 192 -16.38 5.33 11.20
C LYS A 192 -15.23 6.15 10.59
N GLU A 193 -14.22 6.47 11.39
CA GLU A 193 -13.05 7.25 10.97
C GLU A 193 -12.26 6.51 9.88
N MET A 194 -12.08 5.19 10.03
CA MET A 194 -11.44 4.36 9.00
C MET A 194 -12.24 4.38 7.71
N VAL A 195 -13.56 4.24 7.77
CA VAL A 195 -14.44 4.29 6.59
C VAL A 195 -14.41 5.65 5.92
N ASP A 196 -14.45 6.73 6.70
CA ASP A 196 -14.41 8.09 6.19
C ASP A 196 -13.06 8.36 5.48
N TYR A 197 -11.94 7.96 6.10
CA TYR A 197 -10.62 8.09 5.48
C TYR A 197 -10.50 7.26 4.20
N TRP A 198 -10.96 6.01 4.22
CA TRP A 198 -10.99 5.14 3.04
C TRP A 198 -11.80 5.74 1.90
N ASN A 199 -12.93 6.35 2.20
CA ASN A 199 -13.76 7.04 1.20
C ASN A 199 -13.01 8.19 0.52
N VAL A 200 -12.16 8.91 1.26
CA VAL A 200 -11.32 9.97 0.69
C VAL A 200 -10.29 9.36 -0.27
N LEU A 201 -9.57 8.33 0.14
CA LEU A 201 -8.58 7.65 -0.68
C LEU A 201 -9.20 7.08 -1.96
N PHE A 202 -10.33 6.41 -1.84
CA PHE A 202 -11.02 5.78 -2.97
C PHE A 202 -11.55 6.77 -4.00
N LYS A 203 -12.05 7.93 -3.57
CA LYS A 203 -12.51 8.99 -4.49
C LYS A 203 -11.39 9.58 -5.33
N GLN A 204 -10.17 9.58 -4.82
CA GLN A 204 -9.02 10.15 -5.50
C GLN A 204 -8.46 9.22 -6.60
N GLY A 205 -8.56 7.90 -6.43
CA GLY A 205 -7.99 6.92 -7.35
C GLY A 205 -8.78 6.77 -8.66
N PRO A 206 -9.97 6.15 -8.66
CA PRO A 206 -10.70 5.80 -9.89
C PRO A 206 -11.15 7.00 -10.73
N ALA A 207 -11.52 8.11 -10.07
CA ALA A 207 -11.96 9.32 -10.77
C ALA A 207 -10.82 9.97 -11.58
N LEU A 208 -9.58 9.80 -11.15
CA LEU A 208 -8.41 10.38 -11.79
C LEU A 208 -7.80 9.48 -12.89
N HIS A 209 -8.04 8.17 -12.81
CA HIS A 209 -7.37 7.18 -13.65
C HIS A 209 -8.31 6.09 -14.22
N PRO A 210 -9.37 6.47 -14.94
CA PRO A 210 -10.34 5.50 -15.45
C PRO A 210 -9.70 4.47 -16.40
N GLU A 211 -8.70 4.86 -17.18
CA GLU A 211 -8.03 3.95 -18.13
C GLU A 211 -7.12 2.96 -17.41
N GLY A 212 -6.40 3.37 -16.35
CA GLY A 212 -5.62 2.48 -15.51
C GLY A 212 -6.50 1.45 -14.82
N THR A 213 -7.60 1.90 -14.23
CA THR A 213 -8.61 1.02 -13.61
C THR A 213 -9.17 0.00 -14.59
N LYS A 214 -9.56 0.44 -15.80
CA LYS A 214 -10.06 -0.47 -16.85
C LYS A 214 -9.00 -1.48 -17.29
N GLY A 215 -7.77 -1.02 -17.52
CA GLY A 215 -6.66 -1.87 -17.95
C GLY A 215 -6.31 -2.93 -16.91
N LEU A 216 -6.24 -2.55 -15.63
CA LEU A 216 -5.99 -3.49 -14.56
C LEU A 216 -7.16 -4.47 -14.40
N SER A 217 -8.41 -3.99 -14.47
CA SER A 217 -9.60 -4.85 -14.44
C SER A 217 -9.61 -5.86 -15.59
N TYR A 218 -9.22 -5.44 -16.80
CA TYR A 218 -9.05 -6.34 -17.95
C TYR A 218 -8.03 -7.43 -17.66
N SER A 219 -6.84 -7.08 -17.16
CA SER A 219 -5.82 -8.05 -16.77
C SER A 219 -6.35 -9.07 -15.77
N LEU A 220 -7.12 -8.59 -14.78
CA LEU A 220 -7.67 -9.42 -13.70
C LEU A 220 -8.86 -10.30 -14.11
N SER A 221 -9.47 -10.03 -15.24
CA SER A 221 -10.52 -10.87 -15.82
C SER A 221 -9.96 -11.97 -16.72
N ASN A 222 -8.70 -11.81 -17.18
CA ASN A 222 -8.09 -12.65 -18.18
C ASN A 222 -6.81 -13.36 -17.69
N PHE A 223 -6.67 -13.61 -16.39
CA PHE A 223 -5.54 -14.36 -15.83
C PHE A 223 -6.02 -15.62 -15.12
N ASP A 224 -5.19 -16.64 -15.07
CA ASP A 224 -5.40 -17.81 -14.21
C ASP A 224 -4.04 -18.42 -13.85
N LEU A 225 -3.45 -17.95 -12.75
CA LEU A 225 -2.12 -18.39 -12.30
C LEU A 225 -2.09 -19.90 -11.98
N VAL A 226 -3.27 -20.45 -11.63
CA VAL A 226 -3.43 -21.89 -11.37
C VAL A 226 -3.32 -22.68 -12.67
N LYS A 227 -4.13 -22.34 -13.69
CA LYS A 227 -4.12 -23.01 -14.99
C LYS A 227 -2.83 -22.78 -15.79
N GLU A 228 -2.23 -21.59 -15.62
CA GLU A 228 -0.98 -21.23 -16.28
C GLU A 228 0.26 -21.91 -15.65
N GLY A 229 0.11 -22.65 -14.55
CA GLY A 229 1.23 -23.28 -13.85
C GLY A 229 2.22 -22.27 -13.26
N VAL A 230 1.76 -21.07 -12.91
CA VAL A 230 2.61 -20.00 -12.38
C VAL A 230 3.02 -20.30 -10.95
N LEU A 231 2.08 -20.82 -10.14
CA LEU A 231 2.27 -21.00 -8.70
C LEU A 231 3.40 -21.97 -8.35
N GLN A 232 3.54 -23.03 -9.15
CA GLN A 232 4.58 -24.06 -8.96
C GLN A 232 5.99 -23.53 -9.25
N ARG A 233 6.10 -22.41 -10.00
CA ARG A 233 7.38 -21.76 -10.32
C ARG A 233 7.85 -20.77 -9.25
N ILE A 234 7.01 -20.48 -8.24
CA ILE A 234 7.38 -19.57 -7.15
C ILE A 234 8.34 -20.32 -6.21
N ALA A 235 9.63 -19.99 -6.32
CA ALA A 235 10.68 -20.60 -5.51
C ALA A 235 10.84 -19.90 -4.14
N ALA A 236 10.45 -18.64 -4.03
CA ALA A 236 10.61 -17.83 -2.82
C ALA A 236 9.71 -18.36 -1.68
N PRO A 237 10.21 -18.37 -0.42
CA PRO A 237 9.35 -18.60 0.74
C PRO A 237 8.13 -17.68 0.69
N THR A 238 6.93 -18.26 0.88
CA THR A 238 5.68 -17.54 0.64
C THR A 238 4.73 -17.61 1.83
N LEU A 239 4.21 -16.45 2.23
CA LEU A 239 3.12 -16.31 3.18
C LEU A 239 1.84 -15.87 2.47
N VAL A 240 0.79 -16.68 2.58
CA VAL A 240 -0.56 -16.30 2.15
C VAL A 240 -1.36 -15.94 3.39
N ILE A 241 -1.99 -14.77 3.42
CA ILE A 241 -2.90 -14.32 4.47
C ILE A 241 -4.30 -14.17 3.85
N THR A 242 -5.29 -14.82 4.45
CA THR A 242 -6.71 -14.67 4.07
C THR A 242 -7.56 -14.48 5.31
N ALA A 243 -8.86 -14.25 5.16
CA ALA A 243 -9.78 -14.15 6.27
C ALA A 243 -10.91 -15.18 6.18
N ASP A 244 -11.40 -15.57 7.35
CA ASP A 244 -12.40 -16.63 7.51
C ASP A 244 -13.77 -16.32 6.86
N ARG A 245 -14.12 -15.04 6.74
CA ARG A 245 -15.42 -14.58 6.24
C ARG A 245 -15.34 -13.53 5.13
N THR A 246 -14.14 -13.38 4.53
CA THR A 246 -13.98 -12.40 3.44
C THR A 246 -14.83 -12.75 2.20
N LYS A 247 -15.40 -11.72 1.58
CA LYS A 247 -16.13 -11.86 0.31
C LYS A 247 -15.20 -11.94 -0.92
N MET A 248 -13.88 -11.77 -0.73
CA MET A 248 -12.91 -11.83 -1.84
C MET A 248 -12.83 -13.23 -2.43
N HIS A 249 -12.58 -14.21 -1.60
CA HIS A 249 -12.54 -15.63 -1.94
C HIS A 249 -12.59 -16.48 -0.66
N SER A 250 -13.08 -17.69 -0.76
CA SER A 250 -13.17 -18.56 0.41
C SER A 250 -11.79 -19.04 0.89
N VAL A 251 -11.71 -19.45 2.15
CA VAL A 251 -10.50 -20.05 2.75
C VAL A 251 -10.06 -21.28 1.96
N GLU A 252 -10.99 -22.10 1.46
CA GLU A 252 -10.72 -23.29 0.67
C GLU A 252 -10.01 -22.92 -0.65
N LYS A 253 -10.47 -21.86 -1.33
CA LYS A 253 -9.80 -21.35 -2.54
C LYS A 253 -8.40 -20.83 -2.23
N ALA A 254 -8.23 -20.09 -1.12
CA ALA A 254 -6.93 -19.62 -0.68
C ALA A 254 -5.98 -20.80 -0.38
N ARG A 255 -6.46 -21.82 0.32
CA ARG A 255 -5.70 -23.03 0.64
C ARG A 255 -5.35 -23.82 -0.64
N ALA A 256 -6.29 -23.96 -1.57
CA ALA A 256 -6.09 -24.71 -2.79
C ALA A 256 -4.99 -24.12 -3.69
N TYR A 257 -4.90 -22.80 -3.79
CA TYR A 257 -3.82 -22.19 -4.55
C TYR A 257 -2.50 -22.14 -3.75
N GLN A 258 -2.57 -21.89 -2.43
CA GLN A 258 -1.38 -21.89 -1.57
C GLN A 258 -0.66 -23.24 -1.62
N GLN A 259 -1.38 -24.36 -1.60
CA GLN A 259 -0.80 -25.71 -1.67
C GLN A 259 -0.04 -25.98 -2.98
N GLN A 260 -0.25 -25.17 -4.01
CA GLN A 260 0.50 -25.28 -5.26
C GLN A 260 1.83 -24.48 -5.25
N ILE A 261 2.08 -23.68 -4.23
CA ILE A 261 3.34 -22.95 -4.04
C ILE A 261 4.25 -23.79 -3.13
N PRO A 262 5.40 -24.28 -3.61
CA PRO A 262 6.20 -25.31 -2.92
C PRO A 262 6.58 -24.96 -1.50
N ASN A 263 7.08 -23.75 -1.26
CA ASN A 263 7.53 -23.28 0.06
C ASN A 263 6.59 -22.21 0.59
N SER A 264 5.40 -22.63 1.04
CA SER A 264 4.38 -21.68 1.44
C SER A 264 3.60 -22.10 2.67
N ARG A 265 3.07 -21.10 3.37
CA ARG A 265 2.11 -21.30 4.46
C ARG A 265 0.91 -20.38 4.35
N LEU A 266 -0.21 -20.80 4.92
CA LEU A 266 -1.46 -20.06 4.97
C LEU A 266 -1.73 -19.60 6.41
N VAL A 267 -2.03 -18.33 6.57
CA VAL A 267 -2.60 -17.74 7.78
C VAL A 267 -4.03 -17.32 7.49
N VAL A 268 -4.95 -17.70 8.37
CA VAL A 268 -6.35 -17.32 8.28
C VAL A 268 -6.65 -16.41 9.47
N ILE A 269 -6.94 -15.15 9.20
CA ILE A 269 -7.33 -14.18 10.22
C ILE A 269 -8.86 -14.13 10.40
N ARG A 270 -9.31 -13.59 11.51
CA ARG A 270 -10.75 -13.48 11.79
C ARG A 270 -11.29 -12.14 11.30
N SER A 271 -11.85 -12.11 10.08
CA SER A 271 -12.38 -10.88 9.49
C SER A 271 -13.39 -11.17 8.38
N ASP A 272 -14.36 -10.28 8.21
CA ASP A 272 -15.29 -10.24 7.08
C ASP A 272 -14.92 -9.16 6.04
N ALA A 273 -13.77 -8.51 6.21
CA ALA A 273 -13.30 -7.50 5.30
C ALA A 273 -12.99 -8.07 3.91
N TYR A 274 -13.44 -7.38 2.87
CA TYR A 274 -13.01 -7.65 1.50
C TYR A 274 -11.53 -7.28 1.30
N HIS A 275 -11.10 -6.19 1.92
CA HIS A 275 -9.73 -5.68 1.84
C HIS A 275 -9.00 -5.82 3.19
N ILE A 276 -8.55 -7.04 3.49
CA ILE A 276 -7.92 -7.35 4.78
C ILE A 276 -6.62 -6.57 5.02
N ALA A 277 -5.82 -6.30 3.98
CA ALA A 277 -4.57 -5.56 4.13
C ALA A 277 -4.80 -4.12 4.62
N ALA A 278 -5.94 -3.51 4.31
CA ALA A 278 -6.31 -2.20 4.82
C ALA A 278 -7.05 -2.30 6.17
N ALA A 279 -8.09 -3.13 6.24
CA ALA A 279 -8.95 -3.23 7.41
C ALA A 279 -8.27 -3.90 8.62
N ASN A 280 -7.38 -4.85 8.37
CA ASN A 280 -6.66 -5.63 9.37
C ASN A 280 -5.13 -5.40 9.24
N ALA A 281 -4.72 -4.16 8.95
CA ALA A 281 -3.32 -3.83 8.67
C ALA A 281 -2.38 -4.29 9.80
N ASP A 282 -2.73 -4.03 11.06
CA ASP A 282 -1.91 -4.40 12.22
C ASP A 282 -1.66 -5.90 12.32
N GLU A 283 -2.69 -6.72 12.11
CA GLU A 283 -2.60 -8.17 12.17
C GLU A 283 -1.83 -8.73 10.96
N CYS A 284 -2.12 -8.23 9.75
CA CYS A 284 -1.40 -8.59 8.54
C CYS A 284 0.10 -8.25 8.65
N VAL A 285 0.43 -7.06 9.17
CA VAL A 285 1.83 -6.63 9.40
C VAL A 285 2.50 -7.52 10.44
N ALA A 286 1.83 -7.85 11.55
CA ALA A 286 2.41 -8.70 12.59
C ALA A 286 2.79 -10.07 12.02
N HIS A 287 1.91 -10.73 11.27
CA HIS A 287 2.20 -12.00 10.60
C HIS A 287 3.30 -11.87 9.55
N THR A 288 3.31 -10.77 8.80
CA THR A 288 4.35 -10.50 7.80
C THR A 288 5.71 -10.35 8.46
N LEU A 289 5.85 -9.50 9.48
CA LEU A 289 7.12 -9.29 10.18
C LEU A 289 7.65 -10.56 10.85
N ALA A 290 6.77 -11.35 11.46
CA ALA A 290 7.14 -12.65 12.04
C ALA A 290 7.69 -13.59 10.96
N PHE A 291 6.99 -13.69 9.82
CA PHE A 291 7.41 -14.50 8.69
C PHE A 291 8.77 -14.05 8.12
N LEU A 292 8.94 -12.75 7.90
CA LEU A 292 10.20 -12.21 7.34
C LEU A 292 11.40 -12.45 8.27
N LYS A 293 11.19 -12.39 9.60
CA LYS A 293 12.25 -12.70 10.59
C LYS A 293 12.71 -14.16 10.53
N GLU A 294 11.80 -15.08 10.35
CA GLU A 294 12.12 -16.52 10.22
C GLU A 294 12.97 -16.81 8.98
N GLN A 295 12.87 -16.00 7.93
CA GLN A 295 13.64 -16.17 6.69
C GLN A 295 15.05 -15.56 6.75
N LYS A 296 15.39 -14.85 7.83
CA LYS A 296 16.74 -14.29 8.08
C LYS A 296 17.64 -15.23 8.89
N ALA A 297 17.02 -16.21 9.55
CA ALA A 297 17.74 -17.20 10.38
C ALA A 297 18.25 -18.35 9.54
#